data_df3db031b8896c3654ced4964ceea7e0
#
_entry.id   df3db031b8896c3654ced4964ceea7e0
#
_cell.length_a   1.000
_cell.length_b   1.000
_cell.length_c   1.000
_cell.angle_alpha   90.00
_cell.angle_beta   90.00
_cell.angle_gamma   90.00
#
_symmetry.space_group_name_H-M   'P 1'
#
loop_
_entity.id
_entity.type
_entity.pdbx_description
1 polymer ?
#
loop_
_entity_poly.entity_id
_entity_poly.type
_entity_poly.pdbx_seq_one_letter_code
_entity_poly.pdbx_strand_id
1 'polypeptide(L)'
;MTAASPSPSMAPVAIRAYTATTALGSGLQAQATALRDNRSGLRRNDFGAQPLPCWIGRVDALETAPLPPALAGWECRNNRLAWLALQQDGMLAVVAAAAQRHGAERVAVVIGTSTASIGASEEAYTRLEPHAEGMRFPADLDRPIVHTPHSPGDFVRRATGLRGPCVTVATACSSSAKVFAQAARLIAAGVVDAALVGGVDTLCGSVLFGFNSLQVVSPEPCRPFDVRRIGLSLGEAGGYALLERADAAAAPPALALLCGYGESSDAHHMSAPHPQGLGARLAMGGALQRAGVDAAEIGYLNLHGTATPANDSVEAGAVAALFPATLHASSTKAWTGHTLGAAGIVESVFALLALRDGLLPGTLNSEQPDPECGPQIRFATAHAQVRYAMNNSFGFGGNNCSLLFGRA
;
A
#
# COMPACT_ATOMS: atom_id res chain seq x y z
N MET A 1 -5.61 36.23 -17.49
CA MET A 1 -5.41 35.17 -16.49
C MET A 1 -3.91 35.16 -16.15
N THR A 2 -3.54 35.69 -15.02
CA THR A 2 -2.15 35.69 -14.54
C THR A 2 -1.76 34.25 -14.24
N ALA A 3 -0.70 33.74 -14.89
CA ALA A 3 -0.13 32.43 -14.58
C ALA A 3 0.22 32.42 -13.08
N ALA A 4 -0.40 31.54 -12.32
CA ALA A 4 -0.03 31.33 -10.93
C ALA A 4 1.46 30.95 -10.89
N SER A 5 2.24 31.66 -10.08
CA SER A 5 3.64 31.29 -9.84
C SER A 5 3.71 29.81 -9.44
N PRO A 6 4.65 29.03 -9.98
CA PRO A 6 4.77 27.62 -9.61
C PRO A 6 4.95 27.54 -8.09
N SER A 7 4.11 26.75 -7.45
CA SER A 7 4.29 26.44 -6.02
C SER A 7 5.69 25.87 -5.82
N PRO A 8 6.41 26.29 -4.77
CA PRO A 8 7.76 25.78 -4.54
C PRO A 8 7.73 24.24 -4.42
N SER A 9 8.70 23.57 -5.03
CA SER A 9 8.89 22.13 -4.90
C SER A 9 9.11 21.77 -3.42
N MET A 10 8.61 20.61 -3.00
CA MET A 10 8.87 20.13 -1.63
C MET A 10 10.34 19.73 -1.48
N ALA A 11 10.90 19.90 -0.29
CA ALA A 11 12.17 19.29 0.04
C ALA A 11 12.03 17.77 0.02
N PRO A 12 12.88 17.02 -0.70
CA PRO A 12 12.82 15.56 -0.70
C PRO A 12 12.99 14.98 0.70
N VAL A 13 12.29 13.89 0.99
CA VAL A 13 12.41 13.14 2.24
C VAL A 13 13.17 11.84 1.97
N ALA A 14 14.19 11.55 2.78
CA ALA A 14 15.00 10.35 2.62
C ALA A 14 14.24 9.11 3.06
N ILE A 15 14.30 8.05 2.29
CA ILE A 15 13.86 6.70 2.64
C ILE A 15 15.09 5.92 3.07
N ARG A 16 15.16 5.57 4.37
CA ARG A 16 16.32 4.90 4.97
C ARG A 16 16.19 3.38 5.01
N ALA A 17 14.95 2.89 5.06
CA ALA A 17 14.64 1.48 4.99
C ALA A 17 13.24 1.29 4.41
N TYR A 18 12.97 0.15 3.80
CA TYR A 18 11.66 -0.27 3.38
C TYR A 18 11.58 -1.80 3.32
N THR A 19 10.38 -2.34 3.47
CA THR A 19 10.12 -3.79 3.45
C THR A 19 8.67 -4.08 3.08
N ALA A 20 8.41 -5.27 2.56
CA ALA A 20 7.07 -5.80 2.35
C ALA A 20 7.02 -7.31 2.61
N THR A 21 5.88 -7.76 3.14
CA THR A 21 5.50 -9.16 3.26
C THR A 21 4.15 -9.33 2.58
N THR A 22 4.08 -10.20 1.59
CA THR A 22 2.90 -10.42 0.74
C THR A 22 2.74 -11.92 0.45
N ALA A 23 1.81 -12.28 -0.41
CA ALA A 23 1.69 -13.64 -0.94
C ALA A 23 2.95 -14.13 -1.71
N LEU A 24 3.88 -13.24 -2.03
CA LEU A 24 5.15 -13.57 -2.69
C LEU A 24 6.21 -14.07 -1.70
N GLY A 25 5.97 -13.86 -0.40
CA GLY A 25 6.88 -14.16 0.71
C GLY A 25 7.21 -12.94 1.55
N SER A 26 8.14 -13.10 2.49
CA SER A 26 8.55 -12.06 3.44
C SER A 26 9.86 -11.40 3.04
N GLY A 27 9.90 -10.07 3.11
CA GLY A 27 11.08 -9.26 2.85
C GLY A 27 11.38 -8.98 1.38
N LEU A 28 12.27 -8.05 1.12
CA LEU A 28 12.58 -7.50 -0.21
C LEU A 28 13.09 -8.55 -1.20
N GLN A 29 13.87 -9.52 -0.72
CA GLN A 29 14.43 -10.55 -1.60
C GLN A 29 13.34 -11.43 -2.19
N ALA A 30 12.33 -11.81 -1.39
CA ALA A 30 11.21 -12.62 -1.86
C ALA A 30 10.39 -11.85 -2.92
N GLN A 31 10.12 -10.55 -2.66
CA GLN A 31 9.42 -9.69 -3.59
C GLN A 31 10.19 -9.56 -4.93
N ALA A 32 11.48 -9.19 -4.87
CA ALA A 32 12.30 -8.99 -6.05
C ALA A 32 12.46 -10.27 -6.89
N THR A 33 12.62 -11.41 -6.23
CA THR A 33 12.72 -12.71 -6.92
C THR A 33 11.43 -13.06 -7.64
N ALA A 34 10.29 -12.93 -6.97
CA ALA A 34 8.98 -13.23 -7.58
C ALA A 34 8.66 -12.32 -8.78
N LEU A 35 9.00 -11.02 -8.69
CA LEU A 35 8.83 -10.08 -9.80
C LEU A 35 9.72 -10.46 -11.00
N ARG A 36 10.99 -10.80 -10.74
CA ARG A 36 11.94 -11.22 -11.79
C ARG A 36 11.50 -12.49 -12.49
N ASP A 37 11.02 -13.46 -11.72
CA ASP A 37 10.63 -14.77 -12.20
C ASP A 37 9.19 -14.80 -12.75
N ASN A 38 8.48 -13.66 -12.76
CA ASN A 38 7.07 -13.55 -13.10
C ASN A 38 6.20 -14.57 -12.34
N ARG A 39 6.53 -14.85 -11.09
CA ARG A 39 5.85 -15.83 -10.24
C ARG A 39 4.75 -15.17 -9.42
N SER A 40 3.49 -15.40 -9.79
CA SER A 40 2.32 -14.96 -9.03
C SER A 40 2.23 -15.64 -7.66
N GLY A 41 1.80 -14.89 -6.65
CA GLY A 41 1.43 -15.40 -5.32
C GLY A 41 -0.07 -15.72 -5.22
N LEU A 42 -0.83 -15.54 -6.29
CA LEU A 42 -2.26 -15.86 -6.29
C LEU A 42 -2.48 -17.37 -6.27
N ARG A 43 -3.45 -17.79 -5.48
CA ARG A 43 -3.90 -19.18 -5.41
C ARG A 43 -5.42 -19.25 -5.27
N ARG A 44 -6.02 -20.42 -5.50
CA ARG A 44 -7.43 -20.64 -5.23
C ARG A 44 -7.71 -20.33 -3.77
N ASN A 45 -8.85 -19.68 -3.51
CA ASN A 45 -9.21 -19.28 -2.17
C ASN A 45 -9.42 -20.53 -1.27
N ASP A 46 -8.60 -20.61 -0.24
CA ASP A 46 -8.61 -21.63 0.83
C ASP A 46 -8.87 -20.96 2.20
N PHE A 47 -9.34 -19.72 2.23
CA PHE A 47 -9.55 -18.94 3.44
C PHE A 47 -10.99 -19.08 3.96
N GLY A 48 -11.12 -19.40 5.26
CA GLY A 48 -12.40 -19.55 5.93
C GLY A 48 -13.06 -20.92 5.76
N ALA A 49 -14.17 -21.15 6.47
CA ALA A 49 -14.88 -22.44 6.47
C ALA A 49 -15.68 -22.69 5.18
N GLN A 50 -16.08 -21.63 4.49
CA GLN A 50 -16.81 -21.66 3.23
C GLN A 50 -16.14 -20.69 2.22
N PRO A 51 -15.02 -21.12 1.59
CA PRO A 51 -14.28 -20.25 0.69
C PRO A 51 -15.12 -19.84 -0.53
N LEU A 52 -15.12 -18.54 -0.85
CA LEU A 52 -15.64 -18.05 -2.13
C LEU A 52 -14.84 -18.65 -3.30
N PRO A 53 -15.48 -19.01 -4.43
CA PRO A 53 -14.80 -19.54 -5.61
C PRO A 53 -14.03 -18.44 -6.36
N CYS A 54 -12.95 -17.92 -5.76
CA CYS A 54 -12.10 -16.87 -6.31
C CYS A 54 -10.61 -17.19 -6.10
N TRP A 55 -9.75 -16.26 -6.51
CA TRP A 55 -8.31 -16.33 -6.27
C TRP A 55 -7.90 -15.25 -5.27
N ILE A 56 -6.97 -15.60 -4.39
CA ILE A 56 -6.47 -14.72 -3.32
C ILE A 56 -4.95 -14.71 -3.24
N GLY A 57 -4.40 -13.60 -2.76
CA GLY A 57 -3.01 -13.49 -2.34
C GLY A 57 -2.91 -13.65 -0.82
N ARG A 58 -2.63 -14.86 -0.33
CA ARG A 58 -2.55 -15.17 1.10
C ARG A 58 -1.10 -15.26 1.54
N VAL A 59 -0.77 -14.67 2.70
CA VAL A 59 0.56 -14.77 3.32
C VAL A 59 0.69 -16.12 4.01
N ASP A 60 1.71 -16.88 3.63
CA ASP A 60 1.98 -18.18 4.22
C ASP A 60 2.46 -18.08 5.68
N ALA A 61 2.20 -19.12 6.46
CA ALA A 61 2.62 -19.29 7.84
C ALA A 61 2.11 -18.22 8.84
N LEU A 62 1.21 -17.34 8.42
CA LEU A 62 0.67 -16.29 9.30
C LEU A 62 -0.11 -16.88 10.48
N GLU A 63 -0.78 -18.00 10.28
CA GLU A 63 -1.54 -18.72 11.32
C GLU A 63 -0.62 -19.28 12.41
N THR A 64 0.62 -19.58 12.09
CA THR A 64 1.61 -20.19 13.00
C THR A 64 2.68 -19.21 13.48
N ALA A 65 2.61 -17.94 13.07
CA ALA A 65 3.53 -16.88 13.48
C ALA A 65 3.01 -16.17 14.76
N PRO A 66 3.35 -16.61 15.99
CA PRO A 66 2.82 -16.02 17.21
C PRO A 66 3.40 -14.62 17.44
N LEU A 67 2.65 -13.79 18.16
CA LEU A 67 3.18 -12.56 18.72
C LEU A 67 4.12 -12.89 19.90
N PRO A 68 5.15 -12.04 20.16
CA PRO A 68 5.94 -12.14 21.36
C PRO A 68 5.07 -12.05 22.63
N PRO A 69 5.44 -12.69 23.75
CA PRO A 69 4.64 -12.66 24.99
C PRO A 69 4.30 -11.23 25.47
N ALA A 70 5.20 -10.27 25.27
CA ALA A 70 4.98 -8.86 25.63
C ALA A 70 3.87 -8.18 24.79
N LEU A 71 3.46 -8.77 23.67
CA LEU A 71 2.44 -8.29 22.76
C LEU A 71 1.22 -9.22 22.70
N ALA A 72 1.12 -10.23 23.57
CA ALA A 72 0.04 -11.22 23.53
C ALA A 72 -1.37 -10.61 23.64
N GLY A 73 -1.54 -9.50 24.35
CA GLY A 73 -2.80 -8.77 24.44
C GLY A 73 -3.28 -8.15 23.12
N TRP A 74 -2.41 -8.10 22.11
CA TRP A 74 -2.71 -7.57 20.76
C TRP A 74 -3.01 -8.67 19.75
N GLU A 75 -3.23 -9.90 20.20
CA GLU A 75 -3.34 -11.07 19.34
C GLU A 75 -4.52 -10.96 18.37
N CYS A 76 -4.21 -10.88 17.10
CA CYS A 76 -5.12 -11.03 15.97
C CYS A 76 -4.32 -11.22 14.68
N ARG A 77 -4.96 -11.73 13.62
CA ARG A 77 -4.31 -11.97 12.32
C ARG A 77 -3.62 -10.73 11.77
N ASN A 78 -4.26 -9.55 11.85
CA ASN A 78 -3.70 -8.31 11.34
C ASN A 78 -2.40 -7.90 12.06
N ASN A 79 -2.38 -8.01 13.39
CA ASN A 79 -1.19 -7.68 14.18
C ASN A 79 -0.07 -8.72 14.05
N ARG A 80 -0.41 -10.00 13.80
CA ARG A 80 0.59 -11.01 13.41
C ARG A 80 1.28 -10.63 12.10
N LEU A 81 0.52 -10.21 11.09
CA LEU A 81 1.09 -9.76 9.82
C LEU A 81 1.92 -8.49 9.99
N ALA A 82 1.44 -7.53 10.79
CA ALA A 82 2.19 -6.33 11.16
C ALA A 82 3.55 -6.68 11.77
N TRP A 83 3.56 -7.62 12.72
CA TRP A 83 4.78 -8.08 13.39
C TRP A 83 5.70 -8.81 12.42
N LEU A 84 5.18 -9.75 11.63
CA LEU A 84 5.95 -10.51 10.65
C LEU A 84 6.67 -9.59 9.66
N ALA A 85 5.99 -8.54 9.19
CA ALA A 85 6.57 -7.57 8.27
C ALA A 85 7.63 -6.67 8.94
N LEU A 86 7.42 -6.26 10.21
CA LEU A 86 8.41 -5.48 10.97
C LEU A 86 9.73 -6.21 11.21
N GLN A 87 9.71 -7.53 11.23
CA GLN A 87 10.91 -8.35 11.45
C GLN A 87 11.80 -8.47 10.20
N GLN A 88 11.33 -8.02 9.02
CA GLN A 88 12.05 -8.20 7.77
C GLN A 88 13.07 -7.08 7.51
N ASP A 89 14.08 -7.39 6.72
CA ASP A 89 15.07 -6.48 6.15
C ASP A 89 15.73 -5.54 7.18
N GLY A 90 15.81 -5.97 8.46
CA GLY A 90 16.42 -5.19 9.52
C GLY A 90 15.59 -3.97 9.98
N MET A 91 14.30 -3.89 9.62
CA MET A 91 13.44 -2.72 9.88
C MET A 91 13.44 -2.31 11.36
N LEU A 92 13.30 -3.27 12.30
CA LEU A 92 13.30 -2.96 13.73
C LEU A 92 14.63 -2.29 14.20
N ALA A 93 15.77 -2.76 13.68
CA ALA A 93 17.07 -2.19 14.03
C ALA A 93 17.23 -0.76 13.47
N VAL A 94 16.77 -0.51 12.25
CA VAL A 94 16.83 0.83 11.63
C VAL A 94 15.92 1.81 12.36
N VAL A 95 14.72 1.38 12.77
CA VAL A 95 13.79 2.18 13.57
C VAL A 95 14.38 2.50 14.94
N ALA A 96 14.97 1.51 15.64
CA ALA A 96 15.63 1.73 16.91
C ALA A 96 16.79 2.72 16.80
N ALA A 97 17.61 2.63 15.75
CA ALA A 97 18.70 3.58 15.49
C ALA A 97 18.18 5.01 15.23
N ALA A 98 17.05 5.18 14.53
CA ALA A 98 16.42 6.49 14.36
C ALA A 98 15.91 7.05 15.69
N ALA A 99 15.29 6.22 16.51
CA ALA A 99 14.85 6.61 17.86
C ALA A 99 16.03 7.00 18.78
N GLN A 100 17.19 6.35 18.64
CA GLN A 100 18.41 6.74 19.36
C GLN A 100 18.96 8.09 18.89
N ARG A 101 18.93 8.37 17.56
CA ARG A 101 19.42 9.66 17.01
C ARG A 101 18.56 10.85 17.38
N HIS A 102 17.26 10.69 17.30
CA HIS A 102 16.31 11.81 17.38
C HIS A 102 15.55 11.86 18.71
N GLY A 103 15.54 10.78 19.49
CA GLY A 103 14.60 10.56 20.59
C GLY A 103 13.33 9.88 20.11
N ALA A 104 12.78 8.96 20.92
CA ALA A 104 11.60 8.18 20.56
C ALA A 104 10.35 9.05 20.31
N GLU A 105 10.27 10.23 20.92
CA GLU A 105 9.22 11.23 20.77
C GLU A 105 9.26 11.98 19.44
N ARG A 106 10.43 11.98 18.80
CA ARG A 106 10.67 12.67 17.54
C ARG A 106 10.54 11.75 16.32
N VAL A 107 10.09 10.50 16.52
CA VAL A 107 9.80 9.54 15.45
C VAL A 107 8.31 9.20 15.47
N ALA A 108 7.59 9.60 14.42
CA ALA A 108 6.16 9.30 14.28
C ALA A 108 5.92 7.85 13.84
N VAL A 109 4.72 7.36 14.13
CA VAL A 109 4.15 6.12 13.55
C VAL A 109 2.94 6.50 12.72
N VAL A 110 2.94 6.20 11.41
CA VAL A 110 1.82 6.53 10.52
C VAL A 110 1.44 5.28 9.73
N ILE A 111 0.31 4.66 10.07
CA ILE A 111 -0.11 3.38 9.51
C ILE A 111 -1.39 3.53 8.71
N GLY A 112 -1.36 3.01 7.48
CA GLY A 112 -2.52 2.91 6.61
C GLY A 112 -3.20 1.55 6.76
N THR A 113 -4.52 1.55 6.83
CA THR A 113 -5.33 0.33 6.85
C THR A 113 -6.70 0.62 6.28
N SER A 114 -7.33 -0.38 5.71
CA SER A 114 -8.72 -0.31 5.23
C SER A 114 -9.67 -0.97 6.22
N THR A 115 -9.24 -2.05 6.83
CA THR A 115 -10.07 -2.92 7.65
C THR A 115 -9.56 -3.09 9.08
N ALA A 116 -8.31 -2.69 9.36
CA ALA A 116 -7.68 -2.91 10.65
C ALA A 116 -7.83 -4.38 11.11
N SER A 117 -8.32 -4.59 12.31
CA SER A 117 -8.51 -5.93 12.90
C SER A 117 -9.96 -6.45 12.77
N ILE A 118 -10.69 -6.06 11.72
CA ILE A 118 -12.10 -6.44 11.55
C ILE A 118 -12.33 -7.97 11.60
N GLY A 119 -11.37 -8.77 11.10
CA GLY A 119 -11.43 -10.23 11.19
C GLY A 119 -11.48 -10.76 12.63
N ALA A 120 -10.81 -10.08 13.59
CA ALA A 120 -10.93 -10.42 15.01
C ALA A 120 -12.32 -10.08 15.57
N SER A 121 -12.92 -8.99 15.08
CA SER A 121 -14.29 -8.64 15.45
C SER A 121 -15.30 -9.64 14.88
N GLU A 122 -15.10 -10.09 13.62
CA GLU A 122 -15.93 -11.16 13.03
C GLU A 122 -15.90 -12.43 13.90
N GLU A 123 -14.69 -12.87 14.28
CA GLU A 123 -14.54 -14.05 15.14
C GLU A 123 -15.30 -13.86 16.46
N ALA A 124 -15.15 -12.72 17.11
CA ALA A 124 -15.84 -12.43 18.37
C ALA A 124 -17.36 -12.40 18.18
N TYR A 125 -17.87 -11.84 17.10
CA TYR A 125 -19.31 -11.83 16.79
C TYR A 125 -19.88 -13.23 16.53
N THR A 126 -19.12 -14.16 15.97
CA THR A 126 -19.58 -15.54 15.75
C THR A 126 -19.65 -16.36 17.04
N ARG A 127 -19.05 -15.89 18.13
CA ARG A 127 -18.93 -16.58 19.41
C ARG A 127 -19.54 -15.80 20.58
N LEU A 128 -20.51 -14.91 20.29
CA LEU A 128 -21.18 -14.13 21.32
C LEU A 128 -21.80 -15.02 22.42
N GLU A 129 -21.62 -14.61 23.66
CA GLU A 129 -22.13 -15.29 24.87
C GLU A 129 -23.28 -14.50 25.51
N PRO A 130 -24.31 -15.17 26.05
CA PRO A 130 -25.36 -14.51 26.82
C PRO A 130 -24.78 -13.80 28.06
N HIS A 131 -25.28 -12.59 28.35
CA HIS A 131 -24.93 -11.80 29.53
C HIS A 131 -26.20 -11.09 30.06
N ALA A 132 -26.18 -10.67 31.32
CA ALA A 132 -27.34 -10.03 31.94
C ALA A 132 -27.84 -8.77 31.21
N GLU A 133 -26.96 -8.07 30.54
CA GLU A 133 -27.26 -6.86 29.78
C GLU A 133 -27.36 -7.09 28.26
N GLY A 134 -27.44 -8.36 27.81
CA GLY A 134 -27.52 -8.72 26.38
C GLY A 134 -26.45 -9.75 25.97
N MET A 135 -25.83 -9.56 24.81
CA MET A 135 -24.74 -10.41 24.29
C MET A 135 -23.40 -9.73 24.49
N ARG A 136 -22.37 -10.50 24.82
CA ARG A 136 -20.99 -9.99 24.94
C ARG A 136 -20.01 -10.86 24.16
N PHE A 137 -18.82 -10.33 23.90
CA PHE A 137 -17.71 -11.12 23.39
C PHE A 137 -17.23 -12.13 24.43
N PRO A 138 -16.77 -13.32 24.01
CA PRO A 138 -16.09 -14.26 24.90
C PRO A 138 -14.86 -13.62 25.56
N ALA A 139 -14.55 -14.00 26.79
CA ALA A 139 -13.44 -13.39 27.54
C ALA A 139 -12.06 -13.50 26.84
N ASP A 140 -11.86 -14.56 26.04
CA ASP A 140 -10.64 -14.75 25.24
C ASP A 140 -10.59 -13.86 23.99
N LEU A 141 -11.73 -13.32 23.53
CA LEU A 141 -11.85 -12.42 22.38
C LEU A 141 -12.27 -10.99 22.76
N ASP A 142 -12.54 -10.72 24.03
CA ASP A 142 -12.81 -9.36 24.53
C ASP A 142 -11.49 -8.59 24.66
N ARG A 143 -11.04 -8.00 23.55
CA ARG A 143 -9.78 -7.24 23.42
C ARG A 143 -10.07 -5.86 22.87
N PRO A 144 -10.55 -4.89 23.68
CA PRO A 144 -10.95 -3.57 23.21
C PRO A 144 -9.89 -2.84 22.39
N ILE A 145 -8.61 -3.01 22.72
CA ILE A 145 -7.49 -2.40 22.00
C ILE A 145 -7.31 -2.96 20.58
N VAL A 146 -7.81 -4.18 20.32
CA VAL A 146 -7.76 -4.81 18.99
C VAL A 146 -8.95 -4.40 18.14
N HIS A 147 -10.15 -4.26 18.75
CA HIS A 147 -11.40 -3.98 18.06
C HIS A 147 -11.59 -2.51 17.67
N THR A 148 -10.51 -1.78 17.39
CA THR A 148 -10.56 -0.38 16.96
C THR A 148 -9.87 -0.18 15.61
N PRO A 149 -10.32 0.77 14.78
CA PRO A 149 -9.60 1.10 13.54
C PRO A 149 -8.16 1.57 13.79
N HIS A 150 -7.83 2.07 14.97
CA HIS A 150 -6.50 2.55 15.35
C HIS A 150 -5.56 1.45 15.81
N SER A 151 -6.06 0.22 16.00
CA SER A 151 -5.30 -0.93 16.50
C SER A 151 -3.94 -1.14 15.80
N PRO A 152 -3.82 -1.11 14.45
CA PRO A 152 -2.54 -1.34 13.80
C PRO A 152 -1.49 -0.27 14.14
N GLY A 153 -1.88 1.00 14.25
CA GLY A 153 -1.00 2.10 14.64
C GLY A 153 -0.48 1.94 16.07
N ASP A 154 -1.39 1.70 17.02
CA ASP A 154 -1.03 1.48 18.42
C ASP A 154 -0.18 0.22 18.61
N PHE A 155 -0.49 -0.86 17.90
CA PHE A 155 0.33 -2.08 17.90
C PHE A 155 1.76 -1.80 17.46
N VAL A 156 1.95 -1.14 16.33
CA VAL A 156 3.28 -0.79 15.80
C VAL A 156 4.03 0.13 16.75
N ARG A 157 3.37 1.14 17.32
CA ARG A 157 3.93 2.02 18.34
C ARG A 157 4.40 1.24 19.55
N ARG A 158 3.59 0.31 20.04
CA ARG A 158 3.93 -0.56 21.18
C ARG A 158 5.10 -1.48 20.86
N ALA A 159 5.08 -2.12 19.68
CA ALA A 159 6.09 -3.06 19.24
C ALA A 159 7.48 -2.43 19.03
N THR A 160 7.52 -1.16 18.62
CA THR A 160 8.76 -0.42 18.32
C THR A 160 9.25 0.44 19.48
N GLY A 161 8.42 0.68 20.51
CA GLY A 161 8.75 1.60 21.61
C GLY A 161 8.78 3.08 21.22
N LEU A 162 8.33 3.44 20.02
CA LEU A 162 8.22 4.83 19.58
C LEU A 162 7.17 5.58 20.41
N ARG A 163 7.38 6.89 20.62
CA ARG A 163 6.52 7.74 21.47
C ARG A 163 6.10 9.04 20.76
N GLY A 164 6.48 9.23 19.52
CA GLY A 164 6.02 10.35 18.70
C GLY A 164 4.53 10.24 18.32
N PRO A 165 4.01 11.17 17.54
CA PRO A 165 2.64 11.11 17.01
C PRO A 165 2.34 9.76 16.39
N CYS A 166 1.19 9.18 16.74
CA CYS A 166 0.69 7.93 16.15
C CYS A 166 -0.61 8.21 15.42
N VAL A 167 -0.61 7.99 14.11
CA VAL A 167 -1.74 8.30 13.23
C VAL A 167 -2.10 7.06 12.42
N THR A 168 -3.39 6.72 12.40
CA THR A 168 -3.93 5.73 11.48
C THR A 168 -4.69 6.42 10.37
N VAL A 169 -4.36 6.08 9.12
CA VAL A 169 -5.02 6.59 7.91
C VAL A 169 -5.92 5.50 7.36
N ALA A 170 -7.22 5.77 7.28
CA ALA A 170 -8.22 4.84 6.75
C ALA A 170 -9.00 5.51 5.60
N THR A 171 -8.42 5.46 4.40
CA THR A 171 -8.98 6.02 3.16
C THR A 171 -9.06 4.95 2.07
N ALA A 172 -9.61 3.78 2.45
CA ALA A 172 -9.70 2.58 1.61
C ALA A 172 -8.34 2.22 0.98
N CYS A 173 -8.31 1.92 -0.31
CA CYS A 173 -7.12 1.40 -0.99
C CYS A 173 -5.96 2.40 -1.09
N SER A 174 -6.19 3.71 -0.84
CA SER A 174 -5.12 4.72 -0.83
C SER A 174 -4.47 4.93 0.54
N SER A 175 -4.91 4.22 1.57
CA SER A 175 -4.50 4.46 2.97
C SER A 175 -2.98 4.49 3.15
N SER A 176 -2.28 3.43 2.77
CA SER A 176 -0.82 3.35 2.99
C SER A 176 0.04 4.10 1.95
N ALA A 177 -0.56 4.65 0.90
CA ALA A 177 0.11 5.69 0.09
C ALA A 177 0.05 7.05 0.79
N LYS A 178 -1.11 7.41 1.37
CA LYS A 178 -1.28 8.70 2.08
C LYS A 178 -0.43 8.83 3.34
N VAL A 179 0.04 7.73 3.93
CA VAL A 179 0.95 7.78 5.08
C VAL A 179 2.28 8.45 4.74
N PHE A 180 2.78 8.29 3.51
CA PHE A 180 3.98 8.99 3.03
C PHE A 180 3.77 10.51 2.98
N ALA A 181 2.64 10.94 2.45
CA ALA A 181 2.26 12.36 2.40
C ALA A 181 2.11 12.94 3.81
N GLN A 182 1.47 12.21 4.72
CA GLN A 182 1.32 12.63 6.12
C GLN A 182 2.66 12.74 6.83
N ALA A 183 3.55 11.75 6.65
CA ALA A 183 4.89 11.79 7.22
C ALA A 183 5.71 12.96 6.68
N ALA A 184 5.67 13.20 5.37
CA ALA A 184 6.36 14.35 4.76
C ALA A 184 5.89 15.69 5.34
N ARG A 185 4.58 15.85 5.58
CA ARG A 185 4.03 17.04 6.25
C ARG A 185 4.51 17.19 7.69
N LEU A 186 4.52 16.10 8.48
CA LEU A 186 5.00 16.15 9.87
C LEU A 186 6.48 16.49 9.96
N ILE A 187 7.30 15.93 9.06
CA ILE A 187 8.74 16.22 8.97
C ILE A 187 8.96 17.66 8.50
N ALA A 188 8.29 18.11 7.46
CA ALA A 188 8.43 19.47 6.94
C ALA A 188 8.00 20.54 7.96
N ALA A 189 6.96 20.26 8.76
CA ALA A 189 6.50 21.14 9.85
C ALA A 189 7.40 21.08 11.09
N GLY A 190 8.45 20.26 11.11
CA GLY A 190 9.34 20.10 12.27
C GLY A 190 8.68 19.45 13.50
N VAL A 191 7.51 18.82 13.32
CA VAL A 191 6.84 18.09 14.42
C VAL A 191 7.66 16.84 14.80
N VAL A 192 8.23 16.17 13.82
CA VAL A 192 9.13 15.02 13.99
C VAL A 192 10.35 15.13 13.05
N ASP A 193 11.37 14.36 13.33
CA ASP A 193 12.58 14.26 12.48
C ASP A 193 12.57 13.02 11.60
N ALA A 194 11.82 11.99 12.01
CA ALA A 194 11.62 10.77 11.25
C ALA A 194 10.19 10.22 11.43
N ALA A 195 9.79 9.33 10.53
CA ALA A 195 8.50 8.65 10.62
C ALA A 195 8.61 7.21 10.11
N LEU A 196 8.16 6.26 10.91
CA LEU A 196 7.85 4.91 10.48
C LEU A 196 6.47 4.94 9.81
N VAL A 197 6.44 4.81 8.51
CA VAL A 197 5.20 4.69 7.73
C VAL A 197 4.98 3.24 7.35
N GLY A 198 3.72 2.83 7.19
CA GLY A 198 3.44 1.47 6.79
C GLY A 198 1.97 1.25 6.46
N GLY A 199 1.63 0.01 6.15
CA GLY A 199 0.26 -0.42 5.95
C GLY A 199 0.13 -1.90 6.18
N VAL A 200 -1.01 -2.29 6.76
CA VAL A 200 -1.31 -3.70 7.03
C VAL A 200 -2.80 -3.94 6.87
N ASP A 201 -3.15 -4.89 6.04
CA ASP A 201 -4.51 -5.43 5.95
C ASP A 201 -4.46 -6.94 5.71
N THR A 202 -5.42 -7.65 6.27
CA THR A 202 -5.53 -9.10 6.19
C THR A 202 -6.84 -9.53 5.54
N LEU A 203 -6.83 -10.74 4.97
CA LEU A 203 -8.05 -11.40 4.53
C LEU A 203 -8.98 -11.68 5.71
N CYS A 204 -10.28 -11.51 5.50
CA CYS A 204 -11.35 -11.85 6.42
C CYS A 204 -12.67 -12.01 5.65
N GLY A 205 -13.70 -12.51 6.30
CA GLY A 205 -15.01 -12.72 5.69
C GLY A 205 -15.63 -11.42 5.20
N SER A 206 -15.62 -10.36 6.02
CA SER A 206 -16.15 -9.03 5.63
C SER A 206 -15.51 -8.49 4.37
N VAL A 207 -14.21 -8.71 4.18
CA VAL A 207 -13.51 -8.30 2.96
C VAL A 207 -13.94 -9.15 1.77
N LEU A 208 -13.84 -10.48 1.88
CA LEU A 208 -14.12 -11.40 0.77
C LEU A 208 -15.58 -11.29 0.30
N PHE A 209 -16.53 -11.41 1.22
CA PHE A 209 -17.95 -11.36 0.90
C PHE A 209 -18.43 -9.94 0.58
N GLY A 210 -17.85 -8.92 1.25
CA GLY A 210 -18.15 -7.51 0.98
C GLY A 210 -17.81 -7.11 -0.45
N PHE A 211 -16.58 -7.40 -0.93
CA PHE A 211 -16.20 -7.14 -2.32
C PHE A 211 -16.97 -8.00 -3.31
N ASN A 212 -17.26 -9.26 -2.96
CA ASN A 212 -18.10 -10.12 -3.80
C ASN A 212 -19.52 -9.59 -3.98
N SER A 213 -20.11 -9.00 -2.95
CA SER A 213 -21.44 -8.40 -3.02
C SER A 213 -21.51 -7.19 -3.96
N LEU A 214 -20.39 -6.53 -4.19
CA LEU A 214 -20.23 -5.45 -5.17
C LEU A 214 -19.98 -5.97 -6.59
N GLN A 215 -19.92 -7.29 -6.78
CA GLN A 215 -19.67 -7.94 -8.08
C GLN A 215 -18.34 -7.51 -8.75
N VAL A 216 -17.31 -7.25 -7.93
CA VAL A 216 -15.98 -6.83 -8.42
C VAL A 216 -14.89 -7.88 -8.20
N VAL A 217 -15.24 -9.05 -7.64
CA VAL A 217 -14.29 -10.17 -7.43
C VAL A 217 -14.31 -11.10 -8.64
N SER A 218 -13.13 -11.41 -9.16
CA SER A 218 -12.97 -12.36 -10.26
C SER A 218 -12.94 -13.81 -9.76
N PRO A 219 -13.65 -14.74 -10.40
CA PRO A 219 -13.52 -16.18 -10.14
C PRO A 219 -12.22 -16.78 -10.69
N GLU A 220 -11.49 -16.03 -11.53
CA GLU A 220 -10.20 -16.37 -12.11
C GLU A 220 -9.10 -15.45 -11.54
N PRO A 221 -7.80 -15.76 -11.72
CA PRO A 221 -6.73 -14.82 -11.39
C PRO A 221 -6.98 -13.48 -12.08
N CYS A 222 -6.85 -12.38 -11.33
CA CYS A 222 -7.05 -11.06 -11.90
C CYS A 222 -6.05 -10.79 -13.04
N ARG A 223 -6.53 -10.07 -14.06
CA ARG A 223 -5.77 -9.71 -15.28
C ARG A 223 -5.95 -8.23 -15.61
N PRO A 224 -5.22 -7.34 -14.95
CA PRO A 224 -5.38 -5.90 -15.15
C PRO A 224 -5.14 -5.50 -16.61
N PHE A 225 -5.97 -4.58 -17.13
CA PHE A 225 -5.89 -4.04 -18.50
C PHE A 225 -6.05 -5.07 -19.63
N ASP A 226 -6.46 -6.31 -19.34
CA ASP A 226 -6.85 -7.31 -20.36
C ASP A 226 -8.31 -7.09 -20.79
N VAL A 227 -8.63 -7.36 -22.06
CA VAL A 227 -10.02 -7.24 -22.56
C VAL A 227 -10.99 -8.18 -21.83
N ARG A 228 -10.47 -9.29 -21.29
CA ARG A 228 -11.24 -10.30 -20.56
C ARG A 228 -11.27 -10.04 -19.04
N ARG A 229 -10.81 -8.86 -18.57
CA ARG A 229 -10.87 -8.54 -17.15
C ARG A 229 -12.30 -8.47 -16.65
N ILE A 230 -12.57 -9.09 -15.53
CA ILE A 230 -13.92 -9.16 -14.93
C ILE A 230 -13.93 -8.80 -13.45
N GLY A 231 -12.77 -8.48 -12.87
CA GLY A 231 -12.66 -8.12 -11.47
C GLY A 231 -11.29 -8.42 -10.89
N LEU A 232 -11.16 -8.11 -9.62
CA LEU A 232 -9.93 -8.23 -8.84
C LEU A 232 -9.79 -9.59 -8.15
N SER A 233 -8.57 -9.94 -7.79
CA SER A 233 -8.26 -10.93 -6.76
C SER A 233 -7.87 -10.18 -5.49
N LEU A 234 -8.42 -10.58 -4.34
CA LEU A 234 -8.07 -9.98 -3.05
C LEU A 234 -6.76 -10.54 -2.51
N GLY A 235 -6.05 -9.74 -1.73
CA GLY A 235 -4.81 -10.16 -1.07
C GLY A 235 -4.65 -9.54 0.31
N GLU A 236 -3.68 -10.03 1.04
CA GLU A 236 -3.23 -9.47 2.32
C GLU A 236 -1.75 -9.14 2.27
N ALA A 237 -1.35 -8.11 3.00
CA ALA A 237 0.05 -7.70 3.09
C ALA A 237 0.32 -6.83 4.31
N GLY A 238 1.60 -6.80 4.70
CA GLY A 238 2.16 -5.81 5.59
C GLY A 238 3.45 -5.23 5.01
N GLY A 239 3.66 -3.93 5.16
CA GLY A 239 4.89 -3.30 4.70
C GLY A 239 5.18 -2.00 5.43
N TYR A 240 6.46 -1.59 5.42
CA TYR A 240 6.93 -0.40 6.12
C TYR A 240 8.02 0.32 5.34
N ALA A 241 8.16 1.62 5.62
CA ALA A 241 9.32 2.40 5.26
C ALA A 241 9.68 3.37 6.39
N LEU A 242 10.97 3.62 6.60
CA LEU A 242 11.45 4.67 7.48
C LEU A 242 11.80 5.91 6.67
N LEU A 243 11.05 6.98 6.89
CA LEU A 243 11.28 8.30 6.32
C LEU A 243 12.03 9.16 7.32
N GLU A 244 12.98 9.97 6.82
CA GLU A 244 13.79 10.85 7.65
C GLU A 244 14.16 12.10 6.85
N ARG A 245 14.43 13.20 7.53
CA ARG A 245 14.99 14.39 6.86
C ARG A 245 16.20 14.00 6.02
N ALA A 246 16.28 14.53 4.81
CA ALA A 246 17.40 14.19 3.91
C ALA A 246 18.76 14.66 4.46
N ASP A 247 18.75 15.78 5.19
CA ASP A 247 19.91 16.42 5.82
C ASP A 247 20.18 15.95 7.28
N ALA A 248 19.55 14.87 7.74
CA ALA A 248 19.71 14.37 9.08
C ALA A 248 21.19 13.99 9.38
N ALA A 249 21.77 14.63 10.38
CA ALA A 249 23.14 14.37 10.80
C ALA A 249 23.31 12.93 11.30
N ALA A 250 24.44 12.30 10.98
CA ALA A 250 24.77 10.92 11.36
C ALA A 250 23.75 9.84 10.90
N ALA A 251 22.84 10.18 9.97
CA ALA A 251 21.97 9.20 9.36
C ALA A 251 22.72 8.40 8.27
N PRO A 252 22.38 7.10 8.06
CA PRO A 252 22.95 6.34 6.95
C PRO A 252 22.55 6.96 5.61
N PRO A 253 23.23 6.64 4.50
CA PRO A 253 22.83 7.08 3.17
C PRO A 253 21.35 6.72 2.89
N ALA A 254 20.66 7.59 2.16
CA ALA A 254 19.31 7.30 1.71
C ALA A 254 19.32 6.16 0.68
N LEU A 255 18.36 5.26 0.76
CA LEU A 255 18.15 4.23 -0.27
C LEU A 255 17.39 4.79 -1.48
N ALA A 256 16.54 5.78 -1.23
CA ALA A 256 15.75 6.51 -2.21
C ALA A 256 15.22 7.80 -1.58
N LEU A 257 14.56 8.62 -2.38
CA LEU A 257 13.94 9.87 -1.95
C LEU A 257 12.43 9.83 -2.26
N LEU A 258 11.59 10.28 -1.34
CA LEU A 258 10.24 10.73 -1.65
C LEU A 258 10.35 12.17 -2.15
N CYS A 259 10.18 12.37 -3.45
CA CYS A 259 10.34 13.66 -4.12
C CYS A 259 9.05 14.45 -4.22
N GLY A 260 7.90 13.75 -4.29
CA GLY A 260 6.61 14.37 -4.41
C GLY A 260 5.47 13.44 -4.02
N TYR A 261 4.33 14.03 -3.69
CA TYR A 261 3.07 13.34 -3.50
C TYR A 261 1.91 14.18 -4.01
N GLY A 262 0.84 13.55 -4.43
CA GLY A 262 -0.40 14.23 -4.78
C GLY A 262 -1.60 13.50 -4.19
N GLU A 263 -2.52 14.24 -3.64
CA GLU A 263 -3.76 13.73 -3.05
C GLU A 263 -4.94 14.45 -3.66
N SER A 264 -6.03 13.73 -3.88
CA SER A 264 -7.27 14.30 -4.42
C SER A 264 -8.49 13.54 -3.91
N SER A 265 -9.66 14.08 -4.21
CA SER A 265 -10.94 13.38 -4.08
C SER A 265 -11.70 13.50 -5.40
N ASP A 266 -12.31 12.40 -5.85
CA ASP A 266 -13.18 12.39 -7.04
C ASP A 266 -14.49 13.15 -6.79
N ALA A 267 -14.98 13.14 -5.54
CA ALA A 267 -16.28 13.71 -5.15
C ALA A 267 -17.43 13.29 -6.12
N HIS A 268 -17.40 12.02 -6.56
CA HIS A 268 -18.30 11.52 -7.62
C HIS A 268 -19.19 10.37 -7.13
N HIS A 269 -18.62 9.23 -6.71
CA HIS A 269 -19.37 8.04 -6.32
C HIS A 269 -18.60 7.25 -5.26
N MET A 270 -19.32 6.45 -4.43
CA MET A 270 -18.69 5.71 -3.32
C MET A 270 -17.76 4.56 -3.77
N SER A 271 -17.99 3.97 -4.95
CA SER A 271 -17.24 2.79 -5.42
C SER A 271 -16.81 2.86 -6.89
N ALA A 272 -17.14 3.94 -7.61
CA ALA A 272 -16.73 4.15 -8.99
C ALA A 272 -15.85 5.40 -9.12
N PRO A 273 -14.79 5.38 -9.94
CA PRO A 273 -13.96 6.55 -10.19
C PRO A 273 -14.74 7.62 -11.00
N HIS A 274 -14.27 8.86 -10.94
CA HIS A 274 -14.80 9.92 -11.80
C HIS A 274 -14.56 9.54 -13.28
N PRO A 275 -15.60 9.55 -14.15
CA PRO A 275 -15.50 8.99 -15.51
C PRO A 275 -14.39 9.58 -16.39
N GLN A 276 -14.03 10.86 -16.17
CA GLN A 276 -12.92 11.50 -16.88
C GLN A 276 -11.58 11.37 -16.12
N GLY A 277 -11.47 10.57 -15.06
CA GLY A 277 -10.26 10.38 -14.28
C GLY A 277 -9.74 11.67 -13.63
N LEU A 278 -10.63 12.59 -13.25
CA LEU A 278 -10.23 13.89 -12.71
C LEU A 278 -9.36 13.76 -11.47
N GLY A 279 -9.79 12.94 -10.49
CA GLY A 279 -9.04 12.75 -9.26
C GLY A 279 -7.69 12.07 -9.51
N ALA A 280 -7.63 11.07 -10.38
CA ALA A 280 -6.37 10.41 -10.77
C ALA A 280 -5.38 11.43 -11.38
N ARG A 281 -5.84 12.25 -12.31
CA ARG A 281 -5.00 13.32 -12.92
C ARG A 281 -4.55 14.36 -11.91
N LEU A 282 -5.42 14.78 -11.00
CA LEU A 282 -5.05 15.73 -9.94
C LEU A 282 -4.01 15.14 -8.97
N ALA A 283 -4.15 13.86 -8.61
CA ALA A 283 -3.18 13.20 -7.74
C ALA A 283 -1.81 13.06 -8.43
N MET A 284 -1.76 12.54 -9.66
CA MET A 284 -0.51 12.40 -10.42
C MET A 284 0.12 13.76 -10.71
N GLY A 285 -0.65 14.73 -11.20
CA GLY A 285 -0.18 16.09 -11.48
C GLY A 285 0.34 16.80 -10.22
N GLY A 286 -0.33 16.63 -9.08
CA GLY A 286 0.11 17.17 -7.80
C GLY A 286 1.43 16.57 -7.31
N ALA A 287 1.69 15.28 -7.55
CA ALA A 287 2.95 14.64 -7.23
C ALA A 287 4.10 15.20 -8.11
N LEU A 288 3.89 15.30 -9.41
CA LEU A 288 4.84 15.90 -10.36
C LEU A 288 5.15 17.35 -9.99
N GLN A 289 4.13 18.15 -9.75
CA GLN A 289 4.28 19.57 -9.37
C GLN A 289 5.09 19.74 -8.09
N ARG A 290 4.80 18.97 -7.03
CA ARG A 290 5.55 19.05 -5.77
C ARG A 290 7.00 18.59 -5.92
N ALA A 291 7.26 17.62 -6.80
CA ALA A 291 8.61 17.17 -7.10
C ALA A 291 9.38 18.16 -7.96
N GLY A 292 8.71 19.02 -8.74
CA GLY A 292 9.33 19.84 -9.78
C GLY A 292 9.90 18.99 -10.91
N VAL A 293 9.26 17.87 -11.23
CA VAL A 293 9.69 16.87 -12.23
C VAL A 293 8.71 16.84 -13.39
N ASP A 294 9.22 16.81 -14.61
CA ASP A 294 8.40 16.65 -15.81
C ASP A 294 7.89 15.21 -15.93
N ALA A 295 6.68 15.04 -16.44
CA ALA A 295 6.09 13.71 -16.67
C ALA A 295 6.95 12.83 -17.60
N ALA A 296 7.70 13.43 -18.51
CA ALA A 296 8.61 12.72 -19.41
C ALA A 296 9.85 12.13 -18.70
N GLU A 297 10.17 12.59 -17.51
CA GLU A 297 11.29 12.05 -16.70
C GLU A 297 10.90 10.77 -15.92
N ILE A 298 9.60 10.45 -15.84
CA ILE A 298 9.13 9.26 -15.13
C ILE A 298 9.40 8.03 -15.99
N GLY A 299 10.26 7.15 -15.50
CA GLY A 299 10.59 5.91 -16.20
C GLY A 299 9.68 4.74 -15.86
N TYR A 300 9.11 4.71 -14.64
CA TYR A 300 8.21 3.65 -14.18
C TYR A 300 7.03 4.22 -13.40
N LEU A 301 5.83 3.66 -13.65
CA LEU A 301 4.62 3.94 -12.87
C LEU A 301 3.96 2.62 -12.46
N ASN A 302 3.91 2.35 -11.15
CA ASN A 302 3.07 1.28 -10.62
C ASN A 302 1.63 1.79 -10.57
N LEU A 303 0.76 1.16 -11.35
CA LEU A 303 -0.64 1.52 -11.50
C LEU A 303 -1.50 0.97 -10.37
N HIS A 304 -2.59 1.66 -10.06
CA HIS A 304 -3.61 1.07 -9.20
C HIS A 304 -4.19 -0.21 -9.82
N GLY A 305 -4.55 -0.21 -11.10
CA GLY A 305 -4.77 -1.37 -11.97
C GLY A 305 -5.41 -2.58 -11.30
N THR A 306 -6.68 -2.48 -10.90
CA THR A 306 -7.38 -3.49 -10.09
C THR A 306 -7.93 -4.67 -10.89
N ALA A 307 -7.87 -4.63 -12.23
CA ALA A 307 -8.56 -5.52 -13.14
C ALA A 307 -10.09 -5.36 -13.14
N THR A 308 -10.62 -4.33 -12.50
CA THR A 308 -12.03 -3.96 -12.70
C THR A 308 -12.18 -3.11 -13.95
N PRO A 309 -13.22 -3.34 -14.80
CA PRO A 309 -13.37 -2.60 -16.03
C PRO A 309 -13.34 -1.08 -15.83
N ALA A 310 -14.08 -0.57 -14.84
CA ALA A 310 -14.20 0.87 -14.61
C ALA A 310 -12.88 1.52 -14.19
N ASN A 311 -12.15 0.93 -13.23
CA ASN A 311 -10.88 1.52 -12.79
C ASN A 311 -9.85 1.53 -13.90
N ASP A 312 -9.66 0.39 -14.56
CA ASP A 312 -8.55 0.23 -15.51
C ASP A 312 -8.72 1.14 -16.73
N SER A 313 -9.94 1.27 -17.27
CA SER A 313 -10.21 2.18 -18.39
C SER A 313 -10.01 3.65 -17.99
N VAL A 314 -10.47 4.06 -16.80
CA VAL A 314 -10.31 5.43 -16.31
C VAL A 314 -8.84 5.76 -16.01
N GLU A 315 -8.12 4.84 -15.36
CA GLU A 315 -6.71 5.05 -15.04
C GLU A 315 -5.85 5.10 -16.31
N ALA A 316 -6.07 4.19 -17.27
CA ALA A 316 -5.37 4.19 -18.55
C ALA A 316 -5.55 5.53 -19.29
N GLY A 317 -6.78 6.05 -19.35
CA GLY A 317 -7.08 7.36 -19.95
C GLY A 317 -6.41 8.52 -19.21
N ALA A 318 -6.36 8.48 -17.86
CA ALA A 318 -5.68 9.51 -17.06
C ALA A 318 -4.16 9.49 -17.27
N VAL A 319 -3.55 8.30 -17.37
CA VAL A 319 -2.12 8.12 -17.66
C VAL A 319 -1.78 8.60 -19.07
N ALA A 320 -2.55 8.22 -20.08
CA ALA A 320 -2.34 8.65 -21.44
C ALA A 320 -2.43 10.19 -21.62
N ALA A 321 -3.26 10.84 -20.81
CA ALA A 321 -3.41 12.30 -20.82
C ALA A 321 -2.22 13.06 -20.22
N LEU A 322 -1.42 12.43 -19.36
CA LEU A 322 -0.35 13.10 -18.60
C LEU A 322 1.05 12.67 -19.03
N PHE A 323 1.23 11.44 -19.45
CA PHE A 323 2.55 10.85 -19.67
C PHE A 323 2.80 10.50 -21.14
N PRO A 324 4.07 10.60 -21.59
CA PRO A 324 4.44 10.20 -22.95
C PRO A 324 4.25 8.70 -23.18
N ALA A 325 4.14 8.29 -24.44
CA ALA A 325 4.02 6.89 -24.85
C ALA A 325 5.20 5.99 -24.43
N THR A 326 6.33 6.59 -24.07
CA THR A 326 7.54 5.91 -23.64
C THR A 326 7.49 5.44 -22.19
N LEU A 327 6.56 5.94 -21.37
CA LEU A 327 6.40 5.51 -19.99
C LEU A 327 6.22 3.98 -19.90
N HIS A 328 6.87 3.36 -18.92
CA HIS A 328 6.58 1.98 -18.53
C HIS A 328 5.62 1.99 -17.35
N ALA A 329 4.33 1.79 -17.61
CA ALA A 329 3.30 1.71 -16.58
C ALA A 329 2.73 0.28 -16.52
N SER A 330 2.61 -0.28 -15.30
CA SER A 330 2.10 -1.65 -15.13
C SER A 330 1.41 -1.83 -13.78
N SER A 331 0.50 -2.81 -13.69
CA SER A 331 -0.10 -3.22 -12.43
C SER A 331 0.58 -4.46 -11.88
N THR A 332 0.90 -4.41 -10.59
CA THR A 332 1.47 -5.56 -9.87
C THR A 332 0.44 -6.35 -9.06
N LYS A 333 -0.85 -6.04 -9.19
CA LYS A 333 -1.91 -6.74 -8.45
C LYS A 333 -2.11 -8.20 -8.85
N ALA A 334 -1.68 -8.60 -10.05
CA ALA A 334 -1.68 -9.99 -10.44
C ALA A 334 -0.59 -10.85 -9.76
N TRP A 335 0.37 -10.22 -9.06
CA TRP A 335 1.35 -10.90 -8.19
C TRP A 335 0.82 -11.12 -6.79
N THR A 336 0.22 -10.12 -6.17
CA THR A 336 -0.09 -10.09 -4.73
C THR A 336 -1.58 -10.17 -4.42
N GLY A 337 -2.44 -9.99 -5.41
CA GLY A 337 -3.82 -9.58 -5.22
C GLY A 337 -3.89 -8.10 -4.81
N HIS A 338 -5.11 -7.58 -4.73
CA HIS A 338 -5.38 -6.26 -4.18
C HIS A 338 -5.28 -6.32 -2.66
N THR A 339 -4.21 -5.79 -2.08
CA THR A 339 -3.91 -5.85 -0.65
C THR A 339 -4.57 -4.72 0.16
N LEU A 340 -5.70 -4.23 -0.31
CA LEU A 340 -6.58 -3.27 0.36
C LEU A 340 -5.85 -1.97 0.74
N GLY A 341 -5.96 -1.53 1.99
CA GLY A 341 -5.26 -0.35 2.50
C GLY A 341 -3.73 -0.52 2.57
N ALA A 342 -3.21 -1.74 2.57
CA ALA A 342 -1.78 -2.01 2.47
C ALA A 342 -1.24 -1.91 1.02
N ALA A 343 -2.10 -1.77 0.00
CA ALA A 343 -1.66 -1.72 -1.39
C ALA A 343 -0.63 -0.61 -1.65
N GLY A 344 -0.86 0.58 -1.10
CA GLY A 344 0.02 1.73 -1.33
C GLY A 344 1.46 1.52 -0.88
N ILE A 345 1.70 0.91 0.28
CA ILE A 345 3.08 0.61 0.76
C ILE A 345 3.72 -0.51 -0.06
N VAL A 346 2.97 -1.58 -0.38
CA VAL A 346 3.49 -2.71 -1.17
C VAL A 346 3.92 -2.24 -2.56
N GLU A 347 3.07 -1.51 -3.23
CA GLU A 347 3.31 -0.98 -4.58
C GLU A 347 4.38 0.11 -4.59
N SER A 348 4.50 0.89 -3.50
CA SER A 348 5.65 1.79 -3.29
C SER A 348 6.96 1.02 -3.15
N VAL A 349 6.96 -0.12 -2.43
CA VAL A 349 8.14 -1.00 -2.36
C VAL A 349 8.51 -1.53 -3.75
N PHE A 350 7.54 -1.89 -4.60
CA PHE A 350 7.84 -2.32 -5.97
C PHE A 350 8.40 -1.19 -6.83
N ALA A 351 7.89 0.04 -6.68
CA ALA A 351 8.48 1.22 -7.33
C ALA A 351 9.92 1.50 -6.85
N LEU A 352 10.19 1.31 -5.56
CA LEU A 352 11.54 1.44 -4.98
C LEU A 352 12.48 0.32 -5.45
N LEU A 353 11.98 -0.90 -5.62
CA LEU A 353 12.74 -2.01 -6.22
C LEU A 353 13.06 -1.73 -7.70
N ALA A 354 12.12 -1.15 -8.45
CA ALA A 354 12.37 -0.73 -9.83
C ALA A 354 13.49 0.32 -9.93
N LEU A 355 13.51 1.30 -9.01
CA LEU A 355 14.60 2.27 -8.91
C LEU A 355 15.93 1.60 -8.57
N ARG A 356 15.95 0.68 -7.62
CA ARG A 356 17.16 0.00 -7.13
C ARG A 356 17.74 -0.95 -8.17
N ASP A 357 16.91 -1.82 -8.72
CA ASP A 357 17.34 -2.98 -9.50
C ASP A 357 17.23 -2.77 -11.02
N GLY A 358 16.52 -1.72 -11.45
CA GLY A 358 16.23 -1.50 -12.87
C GLY A 358 15.29 -2.55 -13.47
N LEU A 359 14.59 -3.35 -12.64
CA LEU A 359 13.58 -4.29 -13.08
C LEU A 359 12.22 -3.56 -13.11
N LEU A 360 11.66 -3.38 -14.29
CA LEU A 360 10.37 -2.75 -14.51
C LEU A 360 9.33 -3.86 -14.77
N PRO A 361 8.51 -4.24 -13.77
CA PRO A 361 7.53 -5.29 -13.96
C PRO A 361 6.56 -4.97 -15.09
N GLY A 362 6.16 -5.98 -15.87
CA GLY A 362 5.03 -5.89 -16.78
C GLY A 362 3.69 -6.00 -16.02
N THR A 363 2.62 -6.33 -16.72
CA THR A 363 1.31 -6.61 -16.12
C THR A 363 1.01 -8.09 -16.29
N LEU A 364 1.15 -8.85 -15.21
CA LEU A 364 1.04 -10.32 -15.23
C LEU A 364 -0.40 -10.78 -15.51
N ASN A 365 -0.57 -11.98 -16.06
CA ASN A 365 -1.82 -12.63 -16.45
C ASN A 365 -2.60 -11.95 -17.60
N SER A 366 -2.13 -10.82 -18.10
CA SER A 366 -2.79 -10.07 -19.17
C SER A 366 -2.18 -10.43 -20.52
N GLU A 367 -2.90 -11.24 -21.29
CA GLU A 367 -2.46 -11.80 -22.58
C GLU A 367 -3.05 -11.05 -23.77
N GLN A 368 -4.23 -10.46 -23.58
CA GLN A 368 -4.96 -9.72 -24.60
C GLN A 368 -5.15 -8.27 -24.12
N PRO A 369 -4.20 -7.38 -24.42
CA PRO A 369 -4.30 -5.98 -24.03
C PRO A 369 -5.60 -5.33 -24.53
N ASP A 370 -6.27 -4.59 -23.64
CA ASP A 370 -7.43 -3.83 -24.03
C ASP A 370 -6.98 -2.70 -24.97
N PRO A 371 -7.52 -2.62 -26.20
CA PRO A 371 -7.11 -1.62 -27.17
C PRO A 371 -7.43 -0.17 -26.75
N GLU A 372 -8.31 0.02 -25.78
CA GLU A 372 -8.56 1.34 -25.17
C GLU A 372 -7.42 1.79 -24.23
N CYS A 373 -6.57 0.85 -23.81
CA CYS A 373 -5.39 1.19 -23.02
C CYS A 373 -4.30 1.80 -23.91
N GLY A 374 -3.76 2.95 -23.48
CA GLY A 374 -2.69 3.62 -24.20
C GLY A 374 -1.37 2.82 -24.20
N PRO A 375 -0.41 3.20 -25.06
CA PRO A 375 0.88 2.52 -25.21
C PRO A 375 1.76 2.58 -23.94
N GLN A 376 1.40 3.39 -22.94
CA GLN A 376 2.07 3.45 -21.66
C GLN A 376 1.92 2.17 -20.86
N ILE A 377 0.80 1.44 -21.02
CA ILE A 377 0.52 0.21 -20.28
C ILE A 377 1.38 -0.92 -20.85
N ARG A 378 2.23 -1.51 -19.99
CA ARG A 378 3.20 -2.53 -20.38
C ARG A 378 2.83 -3.89 -19.80
N PHE A 379 2.86 -4.91 -20.66
CA PHE A 379 2.52 -6.29 -20.30
C PHE A 379 3.76 -7.15 -20.11
N ALA A 380 4.86 -6.80 -20.76
CA ALA A 380 6.13 -7.49 -20.60
C ALA A 380 7.02 -6.77 -19.57
N THR A 381 7.72 -7.54 -18.76
CA THR A 381 8.79 -7.05 -17.88
C THR A 381 9.95 -6.51 -18.71
N ALA A 382 10.51 -5.38 -18.32
CA ALA A 382 11.65 -4.74 -18.95
C ALA A 382 12.77 -4.48 -17.95
N HIS A 383 13.96 -4.21 -18.47
CA HIS A 383 15.13 -3.80 -17.69
C HIS A 383 15.63 -2.45 -18.16
N ALA A 384 15.56 -1.46 -17.29
CA ALA A 384 16.09 -0.12 -17.56
C ALA A 384 16.42 0.60 -16.25
N GLN A 385 17.48 1.37 -16.24
CA GLN A 385 17.76 2.28 -15.13
C GLN A 385 16.86 3.51 -15.25
N VAL A 386 16.01 3.72 -14.25
CA VAL A 386 15.11 4.86 -14.20
C VAL A 386 15.51 5.82 -13.09
N ARG A 387 15.35 7.12 -13.31
CA ARG A 387 15.65 8.15 -12.33
C ARG A 387 14.50 8.36 -11.36
N TYR A 388 13.27 8.30 -11.88
CA TYR A 388 12.06 8.50 -11.11
C TYR A 388 11.08 7.36 -11.35
N ALA A 389 10.42 6.95 -10.27
CA ALA A 389 9.31 6.01 -10.31
C ALA A 389 8.12 6.57 -9.53
N MET A 390 6.92 6.24 -9.98
CA MET A 390 5.69 6.64 -9.31
C MET A 390 4.88 5.44 -8.86
N ASN A 391 4.00 5.66 -7.88
CA ASN A 391 2.98 4.72 -7.44
C ASN A 391 1.62 5.42 -7.35
N ASN A 392 0.59 4.81 -7.95
CA ASN A 392 -0.81 5.24 -7.86
C ASN A 392 -1.60 4.37 -6.90
N SER A 393 -2.39 4.99 -6.05
CA SER A 393 -3.34 4.31 -5.17
C SER A 393 -4.66 5.06 -5.19
N PHE A 394 -5.69 4.46 -5.81
CA PHE A 394 -7.01 5.06 -5.96
C PHE A 394 -8.02 4.26 -5.15
N GLY A 395 -8.67 4.90 -4.18
CA GLY A 395 -9.52 4.23 -3.21
C GLY A 395 -11.01 4.49 -3.43
N PHE A 396 -11.82 3.54 -3.02
CA PHE A 396 -13.25 3.76 -2.88
C PHE A 396 -13.52 5.02 -2.05
N GLY A 397 -14.66 5.67 -2.32
CA GLY A 397 -14.95 7.03 -1.82
C GLY A 397 -14.21 8.13 -2.61
N GLY A 398 -13.51 7.76 -3.70
CA GLY A 398 -12.79 8.70 -4.55
C GLY A 398 -11.49 9.25 -3.92
N ASN A 399 -10.95 8.58 -2.91
CA ASN A 399 -9.71 9.00 -2.24
C ASN A 399 -8.49 8.53 -3.03
N ASN A 400 -7.81 9.46 -3.69
CA ASN A 400 -6.66 9.17 -4.54
C ASN A 400 -5.35 9.66 -3.92
N CYS A 401 -4.27 8.94 -4.19
CA CYS A 401 -2.91 9.33 -3.85
C CYS A 401 -1.94 8.84 -4.93
N SER A 402 -1.02 9.71 -5.34
CA SER A 402 0.13 9.34 -6.17
C SER A 402 1.41 9.77 -5.47
N LEU A 403 2.41 8.90 -5.47
CA LEU A 403 3.71 9.12 -4.87
C LEU A 403 4.77 9.15 -5.96
N LEU A 404 5.77 10.02 -5.82
CA LEU A 404 6.91 10.12 -6.72
C LEU A 404 8.20 9.88 -5.93
N PHE A 405 8.92 8.86 -6.33
CA PHE A 405 10.21 8.46 -5.76
C PHE A 405 11.35 8.75 -6.74
N GLY A 406 12.49 9.15 -6.20
CA GLY A 406 13.73 9.36 -6.95
C GLY A 406 14.90 8.56 -6.38
N ARG A 407 15.91 8.33 -7.19
CA ARG A 407 17.19 7.81 -6.71
C ARG A 407 17.82 8.80 -5.72
N ALA A 408 18.51 8.27 -4.69
CA ALA A 408 19.26 9.05 -3.73
C ALA A 408 20.58 9.55 -4.32
#